data_98528884bcd8c6781463abb890834b90
#
_entry.id   98528884bcd8c6781463abb890834b90
#
_cell.length_a   1.000
_cell.length_b   1.000
_cell.length_c   1.000
_cell.angle_alpha   90.00
_cell.angle_beta   90.00
_cell.angle_gamma   90.00
#
_symmetry.space_group_name_H-M   'P 1'
#
loop_
_entity.id
_entity.type
_entity.pdbx_description
1 polymer ?
#
loop_
_entity_poly.entity_id
_entity_poly.type
_entity_poly.pdbx_seq_one_letter_code
_entity_poly.pdbx_strand_id
1 'polypeptide(L)'
;MNTVATVFTRTLPLLIAVTAWAQQSPLVYPGGHGPGRGKHVVLISGDQEYRSEESIPALAQILAVRHGFHCTVLFAVNRQTGKIDPNTIDNIPGLEALRHADLVVLFARWLELPDEQMKEIVDYTESGRPIVALRTSTHPFNYRKHPESPYAKYSYDHKQFSGGYGRQVLGETWIAHYGAHQKQSTRGVIPAGMENHPILRGVRDLWGESDVYEITALSGDSRPLVMGQVLMGMDPASPPDPAKKLMPVAWTKTYTGSSGKPARIFTSTMGHVMDFRNRGFRRMIVNACYWAVGLEKKISATRSVEFVAPYNPHPIGVRGVAP
;
A
#
# COMPACT_ATOMS: atom_id res chain seq x y z
N MET A 1 47.50 54.78 -26.24
CA MET A 1 47.75 53.40 -25.68
C MET A 1 46.68 53.13 -24.66
N ASN A 2 45.63 52.45 -25.03
CA ASN A 2 44.49 52.09 -24.10
C ASN A 2 44.65 50.64 -23.72
N THR A 3 44.89 50.39 -22.45
CA THR A 3 44.99 49.06 -21.89
C THR A 3 43.57 48.59 -21.42
N VAL A 4 43.04 47.57 -22.10
CA VAL A 4 41.76 46.92 -21.71
C VAL A 4 42.07 45.89 -20.65
N ALA A 5 41.52 46.05 -19.46
CA ALA A 5 41.59 45.07 -18.39
C ALA A 5 40.44 44.04 -18.54
N THR A 6 40.80 42.79 -18.80
CA THR A 6 39.88 41.66 -18.88
C THR A 6 39.58 41.14 -17.48
N VAL A 7 38.34 41.27 -17.00
CA VAL A 7 37.88 40.73 -15.73
C VAL A 7 37.43 39.29 -15.98
N PHE A 8 38.14 38.32 -15.40
CA PHE A 8 37.73 36.91 -15.35
C PHE A 8 36.80 36.69 -14.15
N THR A 9 35.50 36.50 -14.40
CA THR A 9 34.54 36.04 -13.41
C THR A 9 34.66 34.51 -13.26
N ARG A 10 35.23 34.06 -12.15
CA ARG A 10 35.23 32.65 -11.76
C ARG A 10 33.83 32.31 -11.19
N THR A 11 33.02 31.59 -11.92
CA THR A 11 31.84 30.94 -11.40
C THR A 11 32.24 29.70 -10.61
N LEU A 12 32.07 29.74 -9.31
CA LEU A 12 32.23 28.59 -8.43
C LEU A 12 30.97 27.69 -8.59
N PRO A 13 31.11 26.37 -8.88
CA PRO A 13 29.95 25.49 -8.89
C PRO A 13 29.46 25.31 -7.45
N LEU A 14 28.20 25.65 -7.21
CA LEU A 14 27.49 25.38 -5.96
C LEU A 14 27.28 23.87 -5.89
N LEU A 15 28.14 23.17 -5.15
CA LEU A 15 27.89 21.77 -4.76
C LEU A 15 26.68 21.76 -3.79
N ILE A 16 25.51 21.43 -4.32
CA ILE A 16 24.35 21.07 -3.48
C ILE A 16 24.67 19.71 -2.89
N ALA A 17 25.15 19.72 -1.64
CA ALA A 17 25.25 18.51 -0.84
C ALA A 17 23.82 18.00 -0.62
N VAL A 18 23.42 16.96 -1.33
CA VAL A 18 22.22 16.18 -1.01
C VAL A 18 22.53 15.44 0.27
N THR A 19 22.26 16.06 1.41
CA THR A 19 22.22 15.37 2.69
C THR A 19 21.13 14.32 2.58
N ALA A 20 21.50 13.04 2.68
CA ALA A 20 20.56 11.96 2.89
C ALA A 20 19.83 12.26 4.22
N TRP A 21 18.63 12.80 4.12
CA TRP A 21 17.77 13.02 5.28
C TRP A 21 17.42 11.65 5.84
N ALA A 22 17.83 11.36 7.06
CA ALA A 22 17.30 10.22 7.78
C ALA A 22 15.76 10.34 7.74
N GLN A 23 15.12 9.33 7.16
CA GLN A 23 13.67 9.31 6.95
C GLN A 23 13.02 9.35 8.34
N GLN A 24 12.29 10.42 8.64
CA GLN A 24 11.61 10.61 9.92
C GLN A 24 10.14 10.19 9.79
N SER A 25 9.59 9.62 10.85
CA SER A 25 8.16 9.35 10.96
C SER A 25 7.50 10.41 11.86
N PRO A 26 6.38 11.04 11.43
CA PRO A 26 5.71 10.89 10.13
C PRO A 26 6.43 11.64 8.99
N LEU A 27 6.34 11.08 7.77
CA LEU A 27 6.82 11.76 6.56
C LEU A 27 5.63 12.39 5.84
N VAL A 28 5.66 13.71 5.66
CA VAL A 28 4.53 14.47 5.10
C VAL A 28 4.87 14.99 3.70
N TYR A 29 3.98 14.71 2.75
CA TYR A 29 3.99 15.31 1.42
C TYR A 29 2.77 16.21 1.27
N PRO A 30 2.94 17.54 1.32
CA PRO A 30 1.82 18.47 1.12
C PRO A 30 1.27 18.29 -0.28
N GLY A 31 -0.05 18.23 -0.39
CA GLY A 31 -0.71 18.13 -1.68
C GLY A 31 -0.51 19.39 -2.50
N GLY A 32 -0.30 19.22 -3.81
CA GLY A 32 -0.19 20.31 -4.76
C GLY A 32 -1.48 20.57 -5.53
N HIS A 33 -1.33 20.99 -6.79
CA HIS A 33 -2.43 21.07 -7.74
C HIS A 33 -2.82 19.68 -8.24
N GLY A 34 -4.10 19.38 -8.26
CA GLY A 34 -4.60 18.10 -8.76
C GLY A 34 -6.00 17.77 -8.28
N PRO A 35 -6.62 16.73 -8.87
CA PRO A 35 -8.00 16.37 -8.53
C PRO A 35 -8.17 15.85 -7.10
N GLY A 36 -7.09 15.41 -6.44
CA GLY A 36 -7.08 14.97 -5.04
C GLY A 36 -6.92 16.10 -4.03
N ARG A 37 -6.82 17.36 -4.48
CA ARG A 37 -6.65 18.51 -3.61
C ARG A 37 -7.77 18.57 -2.55
N GLY A 38 -7.38 18.81 -1.31
CA GLY A 38 -8.30 18.88 -0.17
C GLY A 38 -8.62 17.52 0.45
N LYS A 39 -8.04 16.43 -0.08
CA LYS A 39 -8.14 15.08 0.51
C LYS A 39 -6.85 14.70 1.21
N HIS A 40 -6.97 14.20 2.44
CA HIS A 40 -5.86 13.72 3.25
C HIS A 40 -5.81 12.19 3.23
N VAL A 41 -4.69 11.65 2.78
CA VAL A 41 -4.39 10.21 2.76
C VAL A 41 -3.33 9.92 3.80
N VAL A 42 -3.65 9.06 4.76
CA VAL A 42 -2.67 8.50 5.69
C VAL A 42 -2.25 7.13 5.17
N LEU A 43 -0.94 6.95 5.00
CA LEU A 43 -0.37 5.70 4.49
C LEU A 43 0.42 5.04 5.62
N ILE A 44 0.07 3.80 5.97
CA ILE A 44 0.71 3.03 7.04
C ILE A 44 1.64 2.00 6.43
N SER A 45 2.92 2.06 6.79
CA SER A 45 3.99 1.13 6.43
C SER A 45 4.42 0.34 7.67
N GLY A 46 3.94 -0.88 7.79
CA GLY A 46 4.21 -1.78 8.91
C GLY A 46 4.37 -3.23 8.46
N ASP A 47 5.04 -3.46 7.34
CA ASP A 47 5.33 -4.79 6.79
C ASP A 47 6.83 -5.10 6.87
N GLN A 48 7.18 -6.29 7.37
CA GLN A 48 8.57 -6.71 7.58
C GLN A 48 9.17 -7.48 6.39
N GLU A 49 8.36 -7.81 5.37
CA GLU A 49 8.77 -8.76 4.34
C GLU A 49 8.90 -8.12 2.97
N TYR A 50 7.93 -7.28 2.60
CA TYR A 50 7.78 -6.78 1.22
C TYR A 50 8.23 -5.34 1.03
N ARG A 51 8.99 -4.80 1.97
CA ARG A 51 9.61 -3.46 1.93
C ARG A 51 8.60 -2.33 1.71
N SER A 52 7.56 -2.35 2.55
CA SER A 52 6.56 -1.27 2.55
C SER A 52 7.19 0.10 2.82
N GLU A 53 8.29 0.15 3.59
CA GLU A 53 9.05 1.36 3.91
C GLU A 53 9.68 2.03 2.68
N GLU A 54 9.81 1.30 1.57
CA GLU A 54 10.31 1.85 0.30
C GLU A 54 9.16 2.17 -0.67
N SER A 55 8.16 1.29 -0.77
CA SER A 55 7.08 1.43 -1.75
C SER A 55 6.01 2.46 -1.34
N ILE A 56 5.68 2.54 -0.06
CA ILE A 56 4.63 3.43 0.44
C ILE A 56 5.01 4.92 0.33
N PRO A 57 6.24 5.35 0.67
CA PRO A 57 6.67 6.73 0.40
C PRO A 57 6.65 7.09 -1.09
N ALA A 58 7.06 6.16 -1.96
CA ALA A 58 7.03 6.38 -3.41
C ALA A 58 5.59 6.55 -3.92
N LEU A 59 4.63 5.76 -3.43
CA LEU A 59 3.21 5.94 -3.71
C LEU A 59 2.70 7.30 -3.18
N ALA A 60 3.06 7.68 -1.97
CA ALA A 60 2.67 8.95 -1.37
C ALA A 60 3.16 10.15 -2.20
N GLN A 61 4.40 10.10 -2.72
CA GLN A 61 4.93 11.12 -3.63
C GLN A 61 4.11 11.20 -4.94
N ILE A 62 3.76 10.05 -5.53
CA ILE A 62 2.90 10.02 -6.72
C ILE A 62 1.56 10.69 -6.41
N LEU A 63 0.89 10.28 -5.34
CA LEU A 63 -0.41 10.83 -4.92
C LEU A 63 -0.32 12.33 -4.64
N ALA A 64 0.71 12.81 -3.96
CA ALA A 64 0.86 14.22 -3.62
C ALA A 64 1.23 15.07 -4.84
N VAL A 65 2.31 14.72 -5.53
CA VAL A 65 2.90 15.56 -6.59
C VAL A 65 2.10 15.47 -7.90
N ARG A 66 1.66 14.26 -8.28
CA ARG A 66 0.97 14.05 -9.57
C ARG A 66 -0.54 14.23 -9.47
N HIS A 67 -1.11 14.03 -8.27
CA HIS A 67 -2.56 13.97 -8.07
C HIS A 67 -3.11 14.97 -7.05
N GLY A 68 -2.26 15.66 -6.28
CA GLY A 68 -2.64 16.75 -5.41
C GLY A 68 -3.18 16.33 -4.03
N PHE A 69 -3.10 15.06 -3.66
CA PHE A 69 -3.48 14.60 -2.32
C PHE A 69 -2.48 15.12 -1.26
N HIS A 70 -2.98 15.50 -0.09
CA HIS A 70 -2.12 15.63 1.09
C HIS A 70 -1.84 14.22 1.63
N CYS A 71 -0.56 13.86 1.80
CA CYS A 71 -0.18 12.51 2.21
C CYS A 71 0.68 12.55 3.48
N THR A 72 0.32 11.72 4.46
CA THR A 72 1.12 11.47 5.66
C THR A 72 1.51 9.99 5.69
N VAL A 73 2.79 9.69 5.70
CA VAL A 73 3.31 8.31 5.79
C VAL A 73 3.76 8.04 7.21
N LEU A 74 3.23 6.98 7.79
CA LEU A 74 3.56 6.47 9.11
C LEU A 74 4.33 5.17 8.98
N PHE A 75 5.39 5.02 9.78
CA PHE A 75 6.27 3.86 9.73
C PHE A 75 6.32 3.13 11.07
N ALA A 76 6.64 1.85 11.02
CA ALA A 76 7.13 1.12 12.17
C ALA A 76 8.48 1.73 12.63
N VAL A 77 8.58 2.07 13.91
CA VAL A 77 9.74 2.77 14.48
C VAL A 77 10.21 2.05 15.72
N ASN A 78 11.48 1.69 15.75
CA ASN A 78 12.11 1.08 16.90
C ASN A 78 12.11 2.05 18.09
N ARG A 79 11.52 1.64 19.20
CA ARG A 79 11.34 2.50 20.41
C ARG A 79 12.66 2.92 21.03
N GLN A 80 13.71 2.10 20.93
CA GLN A 80 15.00 2.36 21.55
C GLN A 80 15.87 3.30 20.72
N THR A 81 15.85 3.13 19.40
CA THR A 81 16.72 3.89 18.49
C THR A 81 16.03 5.10 17.86
N GLY A 82 14.69 5.16 17.89
CA GLY A 82 13.88 6.17 17.18
C GLY A 82 13.96 6.08 15.65
N LYS A 83 14.60 5.03 15.11
CA LYS A 83 14.73 4.85 13.66
C LYS A 83 13.58 4.03 13.10
N ILE A 84 13.27 4.26 11.82
CA ILE A 84 12.38 3.40 11.04
C ILE A 84 12.98 1.99 11.03
N ASP A 85 12.18 1.02 11.47
CA ASP A 85 12.58 -0.38 11.52
C ASP A 85 11.36 -1.25 11.19
N PRO A 86 11.31 -1.82 9.98
CA PRO A 86 10.21 -2.68 9.54
C PRO A 86 9.96 -3.90 10.45
N ASN A 87 10.99 -4.34 11.22
CA ASN A 87 10.83 -5.47 12.15
C ASN A 87 10.11 -5.09 13.46
N THR A 88 9.90 -3.81 13.71
CA THR A 88 9.13 -3.35 14.86
C THR A 88 7.64 -3.59 14.60
N ILE A 89 7.02 -4.43 15.41
CA ILE A 89 5.61 -4.81 15.24
C ILE A 89 4.66 -4.11 16.22
N ASP A 90 5.20 -3.39 17.20
CA ASP A 90 4.47 -2.85 18.36
C ASP A 90 4.52 -1.32 18.47
N ASN A 91 5.00 -0.62 17.42
CA ASN A 91 5.08 0.83 17.48
C ASN A 91 5.02 1.51 16.11
N ILE A 92 3.93 2.23 15.88
CA ILE A 92 3.75 3.14 14.74
C ILE A 92 3.35 4.51 15.29
N PRO A 93 4.30 5.43 15.53
CA PRO A 93 3.98 6.77 16.01
C PRO A 93 3.23 7.59 14.98
N GLY A 94 2.34 8.49 15.45
CA GLY A 94 1.60 9.41 14.58
C GLY A 94 0.23 8.87 14.11
N LEU A 95 -0.25 7.72 14.62
CA LEU A 95 -1.55 7.15 14.24
C LEU A 95 -2.73 8.07 14.54
N GLU A 96 -2.59 9.07 15.41
CA GLU A 96 -3.59 10.12 15.65
C GLU A 96 -3.92 10.92 14.38
N ALA A 97 -3.05 10.94 13.36
CA ALA A 97 -3.34 11.52 12.05
C ALA A 97 -4.58 10.88 11.38
N LEU A 98 -4.93 9.64 11.74
CA LEU A 98 -6.12 8.95 11.26
C LEU A 98 -7.42 9.69 11.62
N ARG A 99 -7.43 10.45 12.68
CA ARG A 99 -8.63 11.22 13.11
C ARG A 99 -9.13 12.18 12.03
N HIS A 100 -8.23 12.69 11.21
CA HIS A 100 -8.49 13.66 10.14
C HIS A 100 -8.26 13.13 8.73
N ALA A 101 -8.00 11.83 8.57
CA ALA A 101 -7.77 11.22 7.27
C ALA A 101 -9.08 11.00 6.50
N ASP A 102 -9.09 11.32 5.20
CA ASP A 102 -10.16 10.93 4.27
C ASP A 102 -10.00 9.50 3.76
N LEU A 103 -8.77 8.98 3.77
CA LEU A 103 -8.40 7.64 3.28
C LEU A 103 -7.22 7.09 4.07
N VAL A 104 -7.28 5.79 4.35
CA VAL A 104 -6.11 5.01 4.80
C VAL A 104 -5.61 4.12 3.66
N VAL A 105 -4.32 4.17 3.37
CA VAL A 105 -3.62 3.12 2.63
C VAL A 105 -2.88 2.26 3.64
N LEU A 106 -3.26 1.00 3.75
CA LEU A 106 -2.70 0.06 4.72
C LEU A 106 -1.75 -0.93 4.03
N PHE A 107 -0.51 -1.00 4.51
CA PHE A 107 0.44 -2.03 4.16
C PHE A 107 1.11 -2.54 5.45
N ALA A 108 0.50 -3.52 6.07
CA ALA A 108 0.88 -4.01 7.39
C ALA A 108 0.91 -5.54 7.44
N ARG A 109 1.72 -6.09 8.35
CA ARG A 109 1.87 -7.52 8.57
C ARG A 109 2.13 -7.81 10.03
N TRP A 110 1.26 -8.64 10.62
CA TRP A 110 1.42 -9.20 11.98
C TRP A 110 1.78 -8.19 13.06
N LEU A 111 1.25 -6.98 12.95
CA LEU A 111 1.41 -5.97 13.99
C LEU A 111 0.71 -6.41 15.28
N GLU A 112 1.32 -6.08 16.39
CA GLU A 112 0.79 -6.25 17.75
C GLU A 112 0.93 -4.92 18.49
N LEU A 113 0.15 -3.95 18.03
CA LEU A 113 0.23 -2.58 18.53
C LEU A 113 -0.35 -2.47 19.96
N PRO A 114 0.20 -1.59 20.81
CA PRO A 114 -0.44 -1.21 22.07
C PRO A 114 -1.86 -0.72 21.86
N ASP A 115 -2.70 -0.89 22.86
CA ASP A 115 -4.14 -0.61 22.77
C ASP A 115 -4.43 0.84 22.35
N GLU A 116 -3.67 1.81 22.82
CA GLU A 116 -3.82 3.22 22.43
C GLU A 116 -3.53 3.47 20.95
N GLN A 117 -2.58 2.76 20.36
CA GLN A 117 -2.28 2.84 18.93
C GLN A 117 -3.29 2.07 18.08
N MET A 118 -3.64 0.86 18.50
CA MET A 118 -4.62 0.05 17.78
C MET A 118 -6.00 0.69 17.80
N LYS A 119 -6.34 1.41 18.88
CA LYS A 119 -7.58 2.19 18.98
C LYS A 119 -7.75 3.16 17.83
N GLU A 120 -6.71 3.90 17.44
CA GLU A 120 -6.79 4.87 16.33
C GLU A 120 -7.15 4.17 15.00
N ILE A 121 -6.61 2.98 14.75
CA ILE A 121 -6.92 2.19 13.55
C ILE A 121 -8.37 1.67 13.61
N VAL A 122 -8.81 1.19 14.77
CA VAL A 122 -10.16 0.66 14.94
C VAL A 122 -11.19 1.78 14.87
N ASP A 123 -10.98 2.90 15.54
CA ASP A 123 -11.87 4.06 15.47
C ASP A 123 -12.02 4.57 14.03
N TYR A 124 -10.91 4.60 13.27
CA TYR A 124 -10.95 4.92 11.85
C TYR A 124 -11.82 3.93 11.07
N THR A 125 -11.57 2.65 11.24
CA THR A 125 -12.29 1.56 10.55
C THR A 125 -13.78 1.60 10.85
N GLU A 126 -14.13 1.73 12.13
CA GLU A 126 -15.51 1.76 12.61
C GLU A 126 -16.28 3.04 12.20
N SER A 127 -15.58 4.10 11.83
CA SER A 127 -16.18 5.38 11.41
C SER A 127 -16.83 5.37 10.02
N GLY A 128 -16.63 4.30 9.23
CA GLY A 128 -17.16 4.19 7.86
C GLY A 128 -16.30 4.94 6.83
N ARG A 129 -15.03 5.21 7.14
CA ARG A 129 -14.07 5.81 6.19
C ARG A 129 -13.34 4.75 5.36
N PRO A 130 -12.94 5.09 4.10
CA PRO A 130 -12.45 4.12 3.14
C PRO A 130 -11.04 3.61 3.45
N ILE A 131 -10.74 2.39 2.97
CA ILE A 131 -9.44 1.74 3.11
C ILE A 131 -8.99 1.19 1.76
N VAL A 132 -7.71 1.41 1.43
CA VAL A 132 -6.98 0.73 0.36
C VAL A 132 -5.92 -0.15 1.03
N ALA A 133 -6.05 -1.47 0.90
CA ALA A 133 -5.20 -2.44 1.58
C ALA A 133 -4.32 -3.19 0.56
N LEU A 134 -3.04 -3.39 0.91
CA LEU A 134 -2.05 -3.97 0.02
C LEU A 134 -1.40 -5.22 0.64
N ARG A 135 -1.16 -6.22 -0.18
CA ARG A 135 -0.39 -7.45 0.07
C ARG A 135 -0.73 -8.09 1.42
N THR A 136 0.18 -8.00 2.37
CA THR A 136 0.11 -8.61 3.70
C THR A 136 -0.96 -8.00 4.61
N SER A 137 -1.62 -6.92 4.17
CA SER A 137 -2.74 -6.37 4.93
C SER A 137 -3.92 -7.31 5.06
N THR A 138 -3.96 -8.43 4.33
CA THR A 138 -4.90 -9.53 4.60
C THR A 138 -4.63 -10.23 5.95
N HIS A 139 -3.45 -10.01 6.55
CA HIS A 139 -3.07 -10.49 7.89
C HIS A 139 -2.30 -9.41 8.66
N PRO A 140 -2.94 -8.21 8.86
CA PRO A 140 -2.20 -7.03 9.33
C PRO A 140 -1.86 -7.12 10.81
N PHE A 141 -2.65 -7.87 11.59
CA PHE A 141 -2.51 -7.97 13.04
C PHE A 141 -2.37 -9.41 13.51
N ASN A 142 -1.59 -9.60 14.59
CA ASN A 142 -1.36 -10.91 15.20
C ASN A 142 -0.99 -10.80 16.67
N TYR A 143 -1.99 -10.74 17.54
CA TYR A 143 -1.83 -10.61 18.99
C TYR A 143 -1.47 -11.95 19.61
N ARG A 144 -0.18 -12.16 19.89
CA ARG A 144 0.37 -13.37 20.52
C ARG A 144 0.92 -13.13 21.92
N LYS A 145 1.50 -11.96 22.14
CA LYS A 145 2.07 -11.56 23.44
C LYS A 145 1.00 -10.99 24.37
N HIS A 146 0.00 -10.33 23.78
CA HIS A 146 -1.10 -9.66 24.48
C HIS A 146 -2.48 -10.19 24.04
N PRO A 147 -2.76 -11.50 24.26
CA PRO A 147 -4.05 -12.10 23.88
C PRO A 147 -5.23 -11.53 24.68
N GLU A 148 -4.97 -10.87 25.80
CA GLU A 148 -5.95 -10.18 26.66
C GLU A 148 -6.41 -8.83 26.08
N SER A 149 -5.70 -8.29 25.10
CA SER A 149 -6.07 -7.02 24.47
C SER A 149 -7.50 -7.10 23.88
N PRO A 150 -8.33 -6.05 24.04
CA PRO A 150 -9.66 -6.00 23.42
C PRO A 150 -9.58 -6.04 21.89
N TYR A 151 -8.41 -5.82 21.33
CA TYR A 151 -8.12 -5.84 19.90
C TYR A 151 -7.57 -7.17 19.39
N ALA A 152 -7.31 -8.15 20.28
CA ALA A 152 -6.79 -9.46 19.89
C ALA A 152 -7.69 -10.20 18.90
N LYS A 153 -8.99 -9.89 18.89
CA LYS A 153 -9.97 -10.41 17.92
C LYS A 153 -9.63 -10.08 16.46
N TYR A 154 -8.83 -9.03 16.20
CA TYR A 154 -8.42 -8.64 14.86
C TYR A 154 -7.22 -9.44 14.32
N SER A 155 -6.67 -10.37 15.14
CA SER A 155 -5.63 -11.31 14.67
C SER A 155 -6.12 -12.12 13.49
N TYR A 156 -5.26 -12.30 12.50
CA TYR A 156 -5.60 -12.88 11.18
C TYR A 156 -6.20 -14.29 11.23
N ASP A 157 -5.91 -15.06 12.28
CA ASP A 157 -6.37 -16.44 12.48
C ASP A 157 -7.39 -16.58 13.62
N HIS A 158 -7.95 -15.46 14.09
CA HIS A 158 -8.93 -15.46 15.18
C HIS A 158 -10.18 -16.30 14.82
N LYS A 159 -10.66 -17.12 15.77
CA LYS A 159 -11.69 -18.12 15.49
C LYS A 159 -13.11 -17.54 15.55
N GLN A 160 -13.48 -16.84 16.65
CA GLN A 160 -14.83 -16.28 16.83
C GLN A 160 -15.06 -15.07 15.90
N PHE A 161 -14.08 -14.20 15.73
CA PHE A 161 -14.06 -13.16 14.70
C PHE A 161 -13.29 -13.68 13.50
N SER A 162 -13.85 -14.70 12.85
CA SER A 162 -13.19 -15.60 11.91
C SER A 162 -12.32 -14.87 10.89
N GLY A 163 -11.01 -15.15 10.90
CA GLY A 163 -10.03 -14.53 9.99
C GLY A 163 -9.71 -13.08 10.32
N GLY A 164 -10.12 -12.60 11.50
CA GLY A 164 -9.77 -11.29 12.03
C GLY A 164 -10.06 -10.12 11.11
N TYR A 165 -9.21 -9.11 11.18
CA TYR A 165 -9.35 -7.88 10.39
C TYR A 165 -9.37 -8.15 8.87
N GLY A 166 -8.48 -9.03 8.40
CA GLY A 166 -8.38 -9.35 6.98
C GLY A 166 -9.71 -9.81 6.39
N ARG A 167 -10.31 -10.86 6.97
CA ARG A 167 -11.56 -11.43 6.44
C ARG A 167 -12.76 -10.53 6.72
N GLN A 168 -12.87 -9.99 7.92
CA GLN A 168 -14.08 -9.25 8.34
C GLN A 168 -14.14 -7.86 7.67
N VAL A 169 -13.02 -7.14 7.63
CA VAL A 169 -12.99 -5.77 7.10
C VAL A 169 -12.60 -5.77 5.63
N LEU A 170 -11.54 -6.51 5.26
CA LEU A 170 -10.93 -6.40 3.94
C LEU A 170 -11.45 -7.42 2.91
N GLY A 171 -12.10 -8.50 3.35
CA GLY A 171 -12.72 -9.48 2.46
C GLY A 171 -12.12 -10.87 2.52
N GLU A 172 -10.86 -11.02 2.86
CA GLU A 172 -10.23 -12.31 3.14
C GLU A 172 -8.99 -12.13 4.01
N THR A 173 -8.70 -13.16 4.82
CA THR A 173 -7.45 -13.31 5.56
C THR A 173 -6.42 -14.06 4.72
N TRP A 174 -5.15 -13.97 5.10
CA TRP A 174 -4.11 -14.82 4.51
C TRP A 174 -4.30 -16.29 4.94
N ILE A 175 -4.27 -17.19 3.97
CA ILE A 175 -4.42 -18.63 4.16
C ILE A 175 -3.09 -19.30 3.87
N ALA A 176 -2.60 -19.14 2.64
CA ALA A 176 -1.36 -19.72 2.17
C ALA A 176 -0.85 -19.00 0.91
N HIS A 177 0.39 -19.26 0.55
CA HIS A 177 0.90 -19.00 -0.78
C HIS A 177 0.30 -20.02 -1.77
N TYR A 178 -0.48 -19.55 -2.75
CA TYR A 178 -1.02 -20.38 -3.82
C TYR A 178 -0.01 -20.54 -4.95
N GLY A 179 0.66 -19.46 -5.34
CA GLY A 179 1.87 -19.51 -6.17
C GLY A 179 3.11 -19.82 -5.32
N ALA A 180 4.15 -20.36 -5.91
CA ALA A 180 5.41 -20.60 -5.21
C ALA A 180 6.13 -19.28 -4.93
N HIS A 181 6.25 -18.95 -3.64
CA HIS A 181 6.85 -17.71 -3.17
C HIS A 181 8.26 -17.49 -3.72
N GLN A 182 8.54 -16.30 -4.27
CA GLN A 182 9.80 -15.90 -4.92
C GLN A 182 10.23 -16.77 -6.12
N LYS A 183 9.31 -17.57 -6.66
CA LYS A 183 9.57 -18.43 -7.83
C LYS A 183 8.52 -18.27 -8.92
N GLN A 184 7.31 -17.89 -8.56
CA GLN A 184 6.19 -17.72 -9.46
C GLN A 184 5.59 -16.32 -9.28
N SER A 185 5.48 -15.59 -10.39
CA SER A 185 4.90 -14.26 -10.44
C SER A 185 3.42 -14.30 -10.80
N THR A 186 2.77 -13.13 -10.77
CA THR A 186 1.34 -12.97 -11.04
C THR A 186 1.10 -12.11 -12.27
N ARG A 187 0.33 -12.62 -13.24
CA ARG A 187 -0.31 -11.82 -14.27
C ARG A 187 -1.75 -11.50 -13.84
N GLY A 188 -2.11 -10.21 -13.84
CA GLY A 188 -3.47 -9.77 -13.57
C GLY A 188 -4.37 -9.95 -14.81
N VAL A 189 -5.50 -10.63 -14.63
CA VAL A 189 -6.52 -10.85 -15.65
C VAL A 189 -7.81 -10.16 -15.19
N ILE A 190 -8.35 -9.27 -16.02
CA ILE A 190 -9.60 -8.58 -15.72
C ILE A 190 -10.76 -9.51 -16.08
N PRO A 191 -11.66 -9.86 -15.13
CA PRO A 191 -12.82 -10.69 -15.41
C PRO A 191 -13.80 -9.97 -16.34
N ALA A 192 -14.49 -10.74 -17.19
CA ALA A 192 -15.53 -10.23 -18.06
C ALA A 192 -16.58 -9.40 -17.27
N GLY A 193 -16.92 -8.23 -17.80
CA GLY A 193 -17.85 -7.28 -17.19
C GLY A 193 -17.25 -6.34 -16.14
N MET A 194 -15.93 -6.47 -15.83
CA MET A 194 -15.23 -5.54 -14.93
C MET A 194 -14.43 -4.46 -15.65
N GLU A 195 -14.30 -4.52 -16.97
CA GLU A 195 -13.46 -3.64 -17.79
C GLU A 195 -13.77 -2.16 -17.60
N ASN A 196 -15.03 -1.86 -17.33
CA ASN A 196 -15.54 -0.49 -17.16
C ASN A 196 -15.50 0.00 -15.71
N HIS A 197 -15.02 -0.83 -14.76
CA HIS A 197 -14.93 -0.40 -13.38
C HIS A 197 -13.95 0.78 -13.25
N PRO A 198 -14.30 1.86 -12.52
CA PRO A 198 -13.46 3.07 -12.43
C PRO A 198 -12.01 2.80 -12.03
N ILE A 199 -11.78 1.87 -11.12
CA ILE A 199 -10.43 1.47 -10.65
C ILE A 199 -9.58 0.92 -11.80
N LEU A 200 -10.19 0.27 -12.79
CA LEU A 200 -9.49 -0.35 -13.91
C LEU A 200 -9.28 0.58 -15.11
N ARG A 201 -9.74 1.84 -15.03
CA ARG A 201 -9.58 2.81 -16.11
C ARG A 201 -8.11 3.06 -16.43
N GLY A 202 -7.68 2.67 -17.65
CA GLY A 202 -6.31 2.81 -18.14
C GLY A 202 -5.30 1.84 -17.50
N VAL A 203 -5.78 0.85 -16.74
CA VAL A 203 -4.95 -0.28 -16.28
C VAL A 203 -4.69 -1.22 -17.45
N ARG A 204 -3.42 -1.50 -17.71
CA ARG A 204 -2.96 -2.41 -18.77
C ARG A 204 -1.74 -3.16 -18.28
N ASP A 205 -1.48 -4.33 -18.86
CA ASP A 205 -0.27 -5.12 -18.65
C ASP A 205 0.04 -5.35 -17.16
N LEU A 206 -1.01 -5.65 -16.40
CA LEU A 206 -0.89 -5.84 -14.94
C LEU A 206 -0.09 -7.11 -14.66
N TRP A 207 1.06 -6.91 -14.06
CA TRP A 207 1.99 -7.96 -13.65
C TRP A 207 2.72 -7.54 -12.38
N GLY A 208 3.12 -8.52 -11.57
CA GLY A 208 3.93 -8.29 -10.38
C GLY A 208 4.71 -9.52 -9.96
N GLU A 209 5.80 -9.29 -9.22
CA GLU A 209 6.62 -10.35 -8.62
C GLU A 209 5.92 -11.02 -7.42
N SER A 210 4.83 -10.41 -6.91
CA SER A 210 3.98 -11.06 -5.92
C SER A 210 3.50 -12.40 -6.42
N ASP A 211 3.71 -13.46 -5.66
CA ASP A 211 2.99 -14.70 -5.83
C ASP A 211 1.52 -14.54 -5.45
N VAL A 212 0.66 -15.35 -6.06
CA VAL A 212 -0.77 -15.37 -5.74
C VAL A 212 -0.99 -15.95 -4.36
N TYR A 213 -1.82 -15.29 -3.53
CA TYR A 213 -2.32 -15.85 -2.27
C TYR A 213 -3.53 -16.75 -2.52
N GLU A 214 -3.68 -17.78 -1.72
CA GLU A 214 -4.87 -18.62 -1.73
C GLU A 214 -6.06 -17.83 -1.20
N ILE A 215 -7.15 -17.84 -1.97
CA ILE A 215 -8.44 -17.25 -1.61
C ILE A 215 -9.49 -18.36 -1.72
N THR A 216 -10.01 -18.78 -0.59
CA THR A 216 -11.04 -19.83 -0.58
C THR A 216 -12.43 -19.28 -0.88
N ALA A 217 -12.79 -18.18 -0.24
CA ALA A 217 -14.07 -17.48 -0.47
C ALA A 217 -13.99 -16.06 0.08
N LEU A 218 -14.17 -15.08 -0.79
CA LEU A 218 -14.28 -13.69 -0.37
C LEU A 218 -15.53 -13.49 0.50
N SER A 219 -15.42 -12.71 1.57
CA SER A 219 -16.51 -12.47 2.52
C SER A 219 -17.41 -11.29 2.11
N GLY A 220 -18.67 -11.35 2.54
CA GLY A 220 -19.65 -10.27 2.34
C GLY A 220 -19.95 -9.99 0.88
N ASP A 221 -20.05 -8.73 0.53
CA ASP A 221 -20.31 -8.22 -0.85
C ASP A 221 -19.04 -8.05 -1.69
N SER A 222 -17.95 -8.71 -1.31
CA SER A 222 -16.67 -8.60 -2.01
C SER A 222 -16.78 -8.96 -3.49
N ARG A 223 -16.27 -8.08 -4.35
CA ARG A 223 -16.37 -8.22 -5.80
C ARG A 223 -14.98 -8.23 -6.45
N PRO A 224 -14.53 -9.36 -7.02
CA PRO A 224 -13.25 -9.42 -7.73
C PRO A 224 -13.19 -8.43 -8.88
N LEU A 225 -12.11 -7.65 -8.96
CA LEU A 225 -11.80 -6.75 -10.07
C LEU A 225 -10.66 -7.29 -10.93
N VAL A 226 -9.74 -8.03 -10.32
CA VAL A 226 -8.60 -8.66 -11.01
C VAL A 226 -8.42 -10.07 -10.47
N MET A 227 -8.28 -11.00 -11.38
CA MET A 227 -7.88 -12.37 -11.10
C MET A 227 -6.38 -12.53 -11.35
N GLY A 228 -5.67 -13.21 -10.47
CA GLY A 228 -4.26 -13.53 -10.62
C GLY A 228 -4.08 -14.87 -11.33
N GLN A 229 -3.35 -14.82 -12.42
CA GLN A 229 -2.84 -16.00 -13.11
C GLN A 229 -1.42 -16.26 -12.62
N VAL A 230 -1.20 -17.42 -12.02
CA VAL A 230 0.15 -17.84 -11.60
C VAL A 230 0.99 -18.11 -12.85
N LEU A 231 2.17 -17.51 -12.94
CA LEU A 231 3.15 -17.77 -14.01
C LEU A 231 4.21 -18.78 -13.53
N MET A 232 4.76 -19.56 -14.44
CA MET A 232 5.77 -20.59 -14.13
C MET A 232 7.16 -19.99 -13.79
N GLY A 233 7.30 -18.67 -13.76
CA GLY A 233 8.55 -17.97 -13.46
C GLY A 233 8.32 -16.52 -13.04
N MET A 234 9.42 -15.79 -12.87
CA MET A 234 9.45 -14.38 -12.41
C MET A 234 9.54 -13.40 -13.57
N ASP A 235 9.49 -13.84 -14.81
CA ASP A 235 9.44 -12.99 -16.01
C ASP A 235 7.99 -12.77 -16.44
N PRO A 236 7.56 -11.54 -16.80
CA PRO A 236 6.21 -11.31 -17.32
C PRO A 236 5.88 -12.09 -18.60
N ALA A 237 6.88 -12.54 -19.35
CA ALA A 237 6.69 -13.42 -20.52
C ALA A 237 6.56 -14.91 -20.16
N SER A 238 6.78 -15.30 -18.89
CA SER A 238 6.62 -16.68 -18.45
C SER A 238 5.23 -17.22 -18.76
N PRO A 239 5.09 -18.49 -19.17
CA PRO A 239 3.79 -19.08 -19.44
C PRO A 239 2.98 -19.25 -18.15
N PRO A 240 1.65 -19.31 -18.26
CA PRO A 240 0.78 -19.65 -17.15
C PRO A 240 1.07 -21.05 -16.62
N ASP A 241 0.95 -21.22 -15.30
CA ASP A 241 0.97 -22.56 -14.68
C ASP A 241 -0.39 -23.25 -14.93
N PRO A 242 -0.41 -24.34 -15.73
CA PRO A 242 -1.66 -25.02 -16.11
C PRO A 242 -2.33 -25.75 -14.94
N ALA A 243 -1.59 -26.01 -13.86
CA ALA A 243 -2.12 -26.66 -12.66
C ALA A 243 -2.81 -25.67 -11.71
N LYS A 244 -2.67 -24.36 -11.94
CA LYS A 244 -3.18 -23.32 -11.06
C LYS A 244 -4.38 -22.58 -11.67
N LYS A 245 -5.51 -22.61 -10.94
CA LYS A 245 -6.69 -21.84 -11.31
C LYS A 245 -6.46 -20.35 -11.03
N LEU A 246 -7.24 -19.48 -11.68
CA LEU A 246 -7.27 -18.06 -11.36
C LEU A 246 -7.78 -17.83 -9.93
N MET A 247 -7.12 -16.96 -9.19
CA MET A 247 -7.52 -16.52 -7.85
C MET A 247 -7.78 -15.01 -7.83
N PRO A 248 -8.73 -14.47 -7.05
CA PRO A 248 -8.84 -13.04 -6.84
C PRO A 248 -7.55 -12.45 -6.28
N VAL A 249 -7.00 -11.40 -6.93
CA VAL A 249 -5.82 -10.66 -6.45
C VAL A 249 -6.10 -9.18 -6.22
N ALA A 250 -7.27 -8.69 -6.67
CA ALA A 250 -7.77 -7.38 -6.27
C ALA A 250 -9.31 -7.40 -6.29
N TRP A 251 -9.91 -6.79 -5.28
CA TRP A 251 -11.37 -6.74 -5.12
C TRP A 251 -11.81 -5.48 -4.39
N THR A 252 -13.09 -5.16 -4.51
CA THR A 252 -13.78 -4.15 -3.69
C THR A 252 -14.74 -4.84 -2.72
N LYS A 253 -15.01 -4.18 -1.60
CA LYS A 253 -15.95 -4.61 -0.57
C LYS A 253 -16.57 -3.38 0.09
N THR A 254 -17.75 -3.53 0.66
CA THR A 254 -18.32 -2.58 1.60
C THR A 254 -18.13 -3.11 3.03
N TYR A 255 -17.61 -2.27 3.91
CA TYR A 255 -17.58 -2.55 5.34
C TYR A 255 -18.45 -1.55 6.09
N THR A 256 -19.32 -2.06 6.96
CA THR A 256 -20.13 -1.22 7.84
C THR A 256 -19.79 -1.55 9.29
N GLY A 257 -19.13 -0.59 9.94
CA GLY A 257 -18.75 -0.68 11.33
C GLY A 257 -19.83 -0.15 12.27
N SER A 258 -19.44 0.12 13.52
CA SER A 258 -20.33 0.58 14.60
C SER A 258 -21.01 1.93 14.32
N SER A 259 -20.43 2.77 13.47
CA SER A 259 -21.05 4.04 13.04
C SER A 259 -22.29 3.86 12.14
N GLY A 260 -22.54 2.65 11.63
CA GLY A 260 -23.59 2.37 10.66
C GLY A 260 -23.31 2.94 9.25
N LYS A 261 -22.19 3.63 9.03
CA LYS A 261 -21.82 4.19 7.74
C LYS A 261 -21.02 3.18 6.91
N PRO A 262 -21.40 2.96 5.63
CA PRO A 262 -20.65 2.04 4.76
C PRO A 262 -19.32 2.67 4.29
N ALA A 263 -18.23 1.96 4.47
CA ALA A 263 -16.91 2.29 3.97
C ALA A 263 -16.63 1.57 2.65
N ARG A 264 -16.00 2.26 1.71
CA ARG A 264 -15.46 1.65 0.48
C ARG A 264 -14.10 1.02 0.79
N ILE A 265 -13.98 -0.27 0.59
CA ILE A 265 -12.74 -1.03 0.80
C ILE A 265 -12.24 -1.51 -0.56
N PHE A 266 -10.97 -1.29 -0.84
CA PHE A 266 -10.24 -1.93 -1.91
C PHE A 266 -9.09 -2.73 -1.32
N THR A 267 -8.95 -3.98 -1.73
CA THR A 267 -7.87 -4.86 -1.30
C THR A 267 -7.16 -5.45 -2.51
N SER A 268 -5.83 -5.48 -2.46
CA SER A 268 -4.99 -6.19 -3.42
C SER A 268 -3.99 -7.08 -2.69
N THR A 269 -3.92 -8.36 -3.07
CA THR A 269 -2.87 -9.28 -2.61
C THR A 269 -1.58 -9.14 -3.41
N MET A 270 -1.55 -8.31 -4.45
CA MET A 270 -0.34 -7.75 -5.03
C MET A 270 0.12 -6.57 -4.16
N GLY A 271 1.40 -6.21 -4.23
CA GLY A 271 1.95 -5.10 -3.45
C GLY A 271 3.40 -5.27 -3.05
N HIS A 272 4.06 -6.36 -3.47
CA HIS A 272 5.51 -6.50 -3.37
C HIS A 272 6.20 -5.22 -3.85
N VAL A 273 7.31 -4.82 -3.22
CA VAL A 273 8.03 -3.59 -3.58
C VAL A 273 8.30 -3.50 -5.08
N MET A 274 8.62 -4.62 -5.73
CA MET A 274 8.87 -4.67 -7.18
C MET A 274 7.59 -4.53 -8.02
N ASP A 275 6.41 -4.88 -7.51
CA ASP A 275 5.14 -4.70 -8.24
C ASP A 275 4.91 -3.24 -8.61
N PHE A 276 5.40 -2.30 -7.77
CA PHE A 276 5.31 -0.88 -8.04
C PHE A 276 6.09 -0.44 -9.29
N ARG A 277 7.05 -1.23 -9.79
CA ARG A 277 7.69 -0.99 -11.10
C ARG A 277 6.70 -1.15 -12.25
N ASN A 278 5.66 -1.98 -12.09
CA ASN A 278 4.62 -2.14 -13.09
C ASN A 278 3.71 -0.91 -13.13
N ARG A 279 3.60 -0.27 -14.28
CA ARG A 279 2.78 0.92 -14.48
C ARG A 279 1.28 0.63 -14.29
N GLY A 280 0.83 -0.54 -14.73
CA GLY A 280 -0.55 -1.00 -14.57
C GLY A 280 -0.92 -1.13 -13.09
N PHE A 281 -0.03 -1.69 -12.28
CA PHE A 281 -0.22 -1.80 -10.83
C PHE A 281 -0.31 -0.42 -10.17
N ARG A 282 0.66 0.48 -10.40
CA ARG A 282 0.58 1.85 -9.87
C ARG A 282 -0.72 2.55 -10.27
N ARG A 283 -1.15 2.39 -11.53
CA ARG A 283 -2.42 2.94 -12.04
C ARG A 283 -3.61 2.42 -11.25
N MET A 284 -3.69 1.12 -11.02
CA MET A 284 -4.76 0.49 -10.26
C MET A 284 -4.82 1.05 -8.83
N ILE A 285 -3.69 1.15 -8.13
CA ILE A 285 -3.65 1.64 -6.75
C ILE A 285 -4.04 3.12 -6.67
N VAL A 286 -3.52 3.97 -7.56
CA VAL A 286 -3.90 5.39 -7.62
C VAL A 286 -5.39 5.55 -7.90
N ASN A 287 -5.93 4.79 -8.85
CA ASN A 287 -7.36 4.81 -9.15
C ASN A 287 -8.20 4.32 -7.97
N ALA A 288 -7.73 3.31 -7.22
CA ALA A 288 -8.39 2.83 -6.01
C ALA A 288 -8.46 3.94 -4.93
N CYS A 289 -7.41 4.74 -4.78
CA CYS A 289 -7.44 5.89 -3.88
C CYS A 289 -8.50 6.93 -4.29
N TYR A 290 -8.61 7.25 -5.58
CA TYR A 290 -9.68 8.14 -6.07
C TYR A 290 -11.07 7.57 -5.84
N TRP A 291 -11.27 6.29 -6.20
CA TRP A 291 -12.55 5.62 -6.03
C TRP A 291 -12.97 5.57 -4.56
N ALA A 292 -12.02 5.26 -3.69
CA ALA A 292 -12.26 5.16 -2.25
C ALA A 292 -12.83 6.47 -1.67
N VAL A 293 -12.28 7.62 -2.07
CA VAL A 293 -12.73 8.93 -1.56
C VAL A 293 -13.86 9.58 -2.39
N GLY A 294 -14.51 8.83 -3.27
CA GLY A 294 -15.65 9.34 -4.07
C GLY A 294 -15.25 10.26 -5.22
N LEU A 295 -14.02 10.17 -5.69
CA LEU A 295 -13.50 10.96 -6.81
C LEU A 295 -13.37 10.14 -8.11
N GLU A 296 -14.15 9.09 -8.30
CA GLU A 296 -14.08 8.19 -9.46
C GLU A 296 -14.30 8.92 -10.80
N LYS A 297 -15.09 9.99 -10.82
CA LYS A 297 -15.28 10.84 -12.02
C LYS A 297 -14.02 11.62 -12.42
N LYS A 298 -13.07 11.77 -11.49
CA LYS A 298 -11.78 12.46 -11.71
C LYS A 298 -10.67 11.51 -12.17
N ILE A 299 -10.91 10.19 -12.18
CA ILE A 299 -9.94 9.22 -12.64
C ILE A 299 -9.68 9.42 -14.14
N SER A 300 -8.40 9.59 -14.50
CA SER A 300 -7.92 9.74 -15.88
C SER A 300 -7.05 8.54 -16.28
N ALA A 301 -7.33 7.96 -17.45
CA ALA A 301 -6.51 6.88 -18.01
C ALA A 301 -5.08 7.33 -18.35
N THR A 302 -4.86 8.64 -18.53
CA THR A 302 -3.59 9.20 -19.04
C THR A 302 -2.81 10.02 -18.02
N ARG A 303 -3.42 10.47 -16.91
CA ARG A 303 -2.69 11.22 -15.87
C ARG A 303 -1.51 10.40 -15.35
N SER A 304 -0.36 11.03 -15.22
CA SER A 304 0.88 10.34 -14.87
C SER A 304 0.79 9.59 -13.53
N VAL A 305 1.27 8.36 -13.51
CA VAL A 305 1.55 7.54 -12.32
C VAL A 305 3.04 7.19 -12.24
N GLU A 306 3.87 7.96 -12.97
CA GLU A 306 5.31 7.77 -12.93
C GLU A 306 5.88 8.25 -11.60
N PHE A 307 6.93 7.58 -11.17
CA PHE A 307 7.66 7.97 -9.97
C PHE A 307 8.11 9.43 -10.03
N VAL A 308 8.17 10.06 -8.87
CA VAL A 308 8.64 11.46 -8.74
C VAL A 308 10.16 11.51 -8.59
N ALA A 309 10.73 10.51 -7.94
CA ALA A 309 12.16 10.31 -7.78
C ALA A 309 12.55 8.93 -8.35
N PRO A 310 13.84 8.65 -8.56
CA PRO A 310 14.30 7.32 -8.93
C PRO A 310 13.80 6.25 -7.94
N TYR A 311 13.29 5.15 -8.47
CA TYR A 311 12.76 4.04 -7.68
C TYR A 311 13.62 2.79 -7.89
N ASN A 312 14.52 2.54 -6.96
CA ASN A 312 15.47 1.44 -6.95
C ASN A 312 15.32 0.62 -5.66
N PRO A 313 14.22 -0.13 -5.50
CA PRO A 313 13.97 -0.85 -4.27
C PRO A 313 14.92 -2.03 -4.10
N HIS A 314 15.19 -2.36 -2.84
CA HIS A 314 15.97 -3.53 -2.48
C HIS A 314 15.13 -4.82 -2.66
N PRO A 315 15.77 -5.97 -2.89
CA PRO A 315 15.11 -7.26 -2.89
C PRO A 315 14.45 -7.55 -1.52
N ILE A 316 13.35 -8.33 -1.55
CA ILE A 316 12.73 -8.85 -0.32
C ILE A 316 13.54 -10.01 0.27
N GLY A 317 13.23 -10.39 1.51
CA GLY A 317 13.76 -11.61 2.14
C GLY A 317 15.14 -11.47 2.79
N VAL A 318 15.78 -10.30 2.74
CA VAL A 318 17.02 -10.03 3.48
C VAL A 318 16.66 -9.58 4.89
N ARG A 319 16.32 -10.55 5.77
CA ARG A 319 16.11 -10.26 7.19
C ARG A 319 17.41 -9.76 7.80
N GLY A 320 17.38 -8.60 8.45
CA GLY A 320 18.48 -8.06 9.24
C GLY A 320 19.32 -6.96 8.57
N VAL A 321 19.03 -6.59 7.35
CA VAL A 321 19.61 -5.38 6.76
C VAL A 321 18.52 -4.31 6.79
N ALA A 322 18.60 -3.45 7.83
CA ALA A 322 17.91 -2.16 7.75
C ALA A 322 18.49 -1.37 6.57
N PRO A 323 17.67 -0.63 5.81
CA PRO A 323 18.15 0.23 4.75
C PRO A 323 19.10 1.31 5.25
#